data_7b400aa5521432dfd248f9a04fcc5497
#
_entry.id   7b400aa5521432dfd248f9a04fcc5497
#
_cell.length_a   1.000
_cell.length_b   1.000
_cell.length_c   1.000
_cell.angle_alpha   90.00
_cell.angle_beta   90.00
_cell.angle_gamma   90.00
#
_symmetry.space_group_name_H-M   'P 1'
#
loop_
_entity.id
_entity.type
_entity.pdbx_description
1 polymer ?
#
loop_
_entity_poly.entity_id
_entity_poly.type
_entity_poly.pdbx_seq_one_letter_code
_entity_poly.pdbx_strand_id
1 'polypeptide(L)'
;MRRDRVLIVEGEKENCGLLRDYVEDKGYEVATAGTCALAEQVWRATRPDVAILDYSLPDGNAMELIPRLKAIDASIPIIILTGYGSIDLAVEAVKLGAEYFLPKPAELSTLHVMVQRSLENQRNRRQQLAKKTMSNRGIPDPFLGKSDSIRRLADLAHRAALSDTPVLVQGETGTGKGTTARWLHQNGPRTSEPFVDMNCGGLSQDLLEAELFGDNQEDAAGTVQSKGGLLEIADKGTVFLEGIENVDFQIQPKLLKVVEEKQFRRLGEVCDRRVDVRLMAAAQQVMAPPALRKQFRGDLYYRIGWIPLSVPSLRERVEDIPILSTHILGELTADLGTGGLELGAAALRALQSYSWPGNIRELRNVLERVALVAGNDVLADQDLHFDVQVEQYLAGMGQFRTLEEMERNYIQQVLHKERGRVQSAARKLGIPRSSLYHKLKQYKTDQSGMRPVS
;
A
#
# COMPACT_ATOMS: atom_id res chain seq x y z
N MET A 1 6.82 -13.28 -13.64
CA MET A 1 6.69 -13.26 -12.16
C MET A 1 6.81 -14.69 -11.65
N ARG A 2 7.63 -14.95 -10.64
CA ARG A 2 7.72 -16.27 -9.99
C ARG A 2 6.41 -16.52 -9.23
N ARG A 3 5.78 -17.69 -9.43
CA ARG A 3 4.59 -18.08 -8.67
C ARG A 3 5.00 -18.44 -7.24
N ASP A 4 4.16 -18.07 -6.26
CA ASP A 4 4.39 -18.48 -4.87
C ASP A 4 4.17 -19.98 -4.74
N ARG A 5 4.97 -20.63 -3.90
CA ARG A 5 4.96 -22.08 -3.70
C ARG A 5 4.23 -22.45 -2.42
N VAL A 6 3.28 -23.33 -2.52
CA VAL A 6 2.50 -23.85 -1.39
C VAL A 6 2.87 -25.33 -1.18
N LEU A 7 3.31 -25.69 0.01
CA LEU A 7 3.47 -27.10 0.40
C LEU A 7 2.20 -27.58 1.09
N ILE A 8 1.61 -28.65 0.59
CA ILE A 8 0.47 -29.34 1.22
C ILE A 8 0.96 -30.67 1.80
N VAL A 9 0.77 -30.84 3.10
CA VAL A 9 1.09 -32.10 3.81
C VAL A 9 -0.22 -32.70 4.29
N GLU A 10 -0.67 -33.76 3.61
CA GLU A 10 -1.96 -34.42 3.85
C GLU A 10 -1.81 -35.92 3.60
N GLY A 11 -2.20 -36.72 4.60
CA GLY A 11 -2.06 -38.17 4.55
C GLY A 11 -3.07 -38.84 3.62
N GLU A 12 -4.25 -38.27 3.47
CA GLU A 12 -5.32 -38.83 2.64
C GLU A 12 -5.18 -38.32 1.20
N LYS A 13 -5.01 -39.26 0.23
CA LYS A 13 -4.79 -38.91 -1.17
C LYS A 13 -5.92 -38.11 -1.82
N GLU A 14 -7.17 -38.40 -1.45
CA GLU A 14 -8.33 -37.69 -1.98
C GLU A 14 -8.37 -36.23 -1.51
N ASN A 15 -8.19 -36.00 -0.22
CA ASN A 15 -8.12 -34.66 0.37
C ASN A 15 -6.93 -33.86 -0.17
N CYS A 16 -5.77 -34.51 -0.27
CA CYS A 16 -4.57 -33.91 -0.86
C CYS A 16 -4.81 -33.49 -2.32
N GLY A 17 -5.51 -34.31 -3.12
CA GLY A 17 -5.87 -33.99 -4.48
C GLY A 17 -6.79 -32.78 -4.58
N LEU A 18 -7.83 -32.73 -3.80
CA LEU A 18 -8.80 -31.61 -3.77
C LEU A 18 -8.12 -30.29 -3.38
N LEU A 19 -7.32 -30.31 -2.32
CA LEU A 19 -6.57 -29.13 -1.88
C LEU A 19 -5.58 -28.65 -2.92
N ARG A 20 -4.83 -29.58 -3.53
CA ARG A 20 -3.87 -29.27 -4.61
C ARG A 20 -4.57 -28.59 -5.78
N ASP A 21 -5.61 -29.24 -6.33
CA ASP A 21 -6.29 -28.75 -7.54
C ASP A 21 -6.90 -27.37 -7.30
N TYR A 22 -7.46 -27.13 -6.11
CA TYR A 22 -7.99 -25.84 -5.72
C TYR A 22 -6.90 -24.74 -5.62
N VAL A 23 -5.77 -25.06 -4.97
CA VAL A 23 -4.68 -24.09 -4.77
C VAL A 23 -3.97 -23.80 -6.11
N GLU A 24 -3.82 -24.80 -6.98
CA GLU A 24 -3.28 -24.62 -8.36
C GLU A 24 -4.20 -23.73 -9.22
N ASP A 25 -5.53 -23.89 -9.10
CA ASP A 25 -6.53 -23.05 -9.79
C ASP A 25 -6.41 -21.57 -9.38
N LYS A 26 -5.98 -21.30 -8.14
CA LYS A 26 -5.69 -19.94 -7.65
C LYS A 26 -4.33 -19.38 -8.13
N GLY A 27 -3.58 -20.15 -8.92
CA GLY A 27 -2.36 -19.70 -9.56
C GLY A 27 -1.07 -19.94 -8.78
N TYR A 28 -1.10 -20.74 -7.72
CA TYR A 28 0.07 -21.14 -6.95
C TYR A 28 0.79 -22.34 -7.56
N GLU A 29 2.07 -22.48 -7.27
CA GLU A 29 2.84 -23.71 -7.53
C GLU A 29 2.71 -24.62 -6.31
N VAL A 30 2.23 -25.86 -6.48
CA VAL A 30 1.93 -26.74 -5.34
C VAL A 30 2.91 -27.89 -5.27
N ALA A 31 3.49 -28.12 -4.09
CA ALA A 31 4.21 -29.34 -3.74
C ALA A 31 3.39 -30.12 -2.71
N THR A 32 3.43 -31.46 -2.77
CA THR A 32 2.65 -32.31 -1.85
C THR A 32 3.52 -33.30 -1.13
N ALA A 33 3.16 -33.64 0.12
CA ALA A 33 3.77 -34.68 0.91
C ALA A 33 2.69 -35.43 1.69
N GLY A 34 2.78 -36.75 1.77
CA GLY A 34 1.82 -37.59 2.49
C GLY A 34 2.27 -38.01 3.90
N THR A 35 3.47 -37.67 4.32
CA THR A 35 4.07 -38.06 5.60
C THR A 35 5.00 -36.97 6.15
N CYS A 36 5.26 -36.99 7.45
CA CYS A 36 6.20 -36.05 8.08
C CYS A 36 7.61 -36.13 7.48
N ALA A 37 8.10 -37.38 7.26
CA ALA A 37 9.43 -37.59 6.69
C ALA A 37 9.56 -37.03 5.26
N LEU A 38 8.54 -37.23 4.42
CA LEU A 38 8.48 -36.70 3.07
C LEU A 38 8.34 -35.16 3.09
N ALA A 39 7.57 -34.61 4.01
CA ALA A 39 7.38 -33.18 4.17
C ALA A 39 8.71 -32.45 4.43
N GLU A 40 9.59 -32.98 5.28
CA GLU A 40 10.92 -32.40 5.52
C GLU A 40 11.80 -32.42 4.27
N GLN A 41 11.77 -33.52 3.50
CA GLN A 41 12.53 -33.63 2.25
C GLN A 41 12.04 -32.62 1.20
N VAL A 42 10.71 -32.55 0.99
CA VAL A 42 10.08 -31.61 0.07
C VAL A 42 10.33 -30.17 0.51
N TRP A 43 10.24 -29.88 1.81
CA TRP A 43 10.53 -28.54 2.36
C TRP A 43 11.93 -28.06 2.00
N ARG A 44 12.95 -28.91 2.18
CA ARG A 44 14.34 -28.59 1.82
C ARG A 44 14.54 -28.39 0.34
N ALA A 45 13.88 -29.23 -0.48
CA ALA A 45 14.03 -29.23 -1.93
C ALA A 45 13.30 -28.06 -2.60
N THR A 46 12.07 -27.74 -2.17
CA THR A 46 11.20 -26.76 -2.83
C THR A 46 11.27 -25.37 -2.23
N ARG A 47 11.64 -25.26 -0.95
CA ARG A 47 11.60 -24.00 -0.16
C ARG A 47 10.26 -23.29 -0.38
N PRO A 48 9.16 -23.83 0.16
CA PRO A 48 7.85 -23.27 -0.03
C PRO A 48 7.72 -21.87 0.59
N ASP A 49 6.81 -21.05 0.07
CA ASP A 49 6.52 -19.74 0.63
C ASP A 49 5.43 -19.80 1.71
N VAL A 50 4.62 -20.87 1.75
CA VAL A 50 3.65 -21.20 2.81
C VAL A 50 3.43 -22.70 2.85
N ALA A 51 3.11 -23.26 4.03
CA ALA A 51 2.77 -24.67 4.19
C ALA A 51 1.39 -24.85 4.83
N ILE A 52 0.64 -25.82 4.32
CA ILE A 52 -0.62 -26.30 4.86
C ILE A 52 -0.40 -27.72 5.35
N LEU A 53 -0.56 -27.95 6.66
CA LEU A 53 -0.32 -29.25 7.29
C LEU A 53 -1.61 -29.84 7.83
N ASP A 54 -1.89 -31.09 7.52
CA ASP A 54 -2.85 -31.85 8.29
C ASP A 54 -2.30 -32.17 9.68
N TYR A 55 -3.14 -32.06 10.69
CA TYR A 55 -2.77 -32.41 12.07
C TYR A 55 -2.36 -33.87 12.20
N SER A 56 -3.12 -34.81 11.61
CA SER A 56 -2.89 -36.25 11.67
C SER A 56 -2.19 -36.74 10.41
N LEU A 57 -0.99 -37.24 10.53
CA LEU A 57 -0.21 -37.82 9.44
C LEU A 57 0.08 -39.30 9.72
N PRO A 58 0.29 -40.13 8.69
CA PRO A 58 0.49 -41.58 8.86
C PRO A 58 1.69 -41.97 9.73
N ASP A 59 2.71 -41.10 9.82
CA ASP A 59 3.96 -41.30 10.53
C ASP A 59 4.18 -40.32 11.70
N GLY A 60 3.12 -39.60 12.14
CA GLY A 60 3.22 -38.65 13.25
C GLY A 60 2.11 -37.62 13.25
N ASN A 61 2.38 -36.45 13.81
CA ASN A 61 1.42 -35.36 13.84
C ASN A 61 2.09 -34.00 13.52
N ALA A 62 1.27 -32.99 13.21
CA ALA A 62 1.77 -31.66 12.88
C ALA A 62 2.57 -31.02 14.03
N MET A 63 2.22 -31.29 15.29
CA MET A 63 2.88 -30.70 16.45
C MET A 63 4.36 -31.15 16.59
N GLU A 64 4.65 -32.39 16.19
CA GLU A 64 6.01 -32.91 16.13
C GLU A 64 6.78 -32.43 14.90
N LEU A 65 6.05 -32.19 13.79
CA LEU A 65 6.63 -31.77 12.52
C LEU A 65 7.02 -30.28 12.53
N ILE A 66 6.18 -29.40 13.09
CA ILE A 66 6.39 -27.95 13.08
C ILE A 66 7.77 -27.53 13.61
N PRO A 67 8.25 -27.98 14.79
CA PRO A 67 9.56 -27.61 15.28
C PRO A 67 10.70 -28.00 14.33
N ARG A 68 10.56 -29.15 13.64
CA ARG A 68 11.58 -29.64 12.68
C ARG A 68 11.59 -28.77 11.41
N LEU A 69 10.41 -28.40 10.89
CA LEU A 69 10.31 -27.52 9.74
C LEU A 69 10.81 -26.11 10.07
N LYS A 70 10.45 -25.59 11.26
CA LYS A 70 10.91 -24.28 11.75
C LYS A 70 12.41 -24.23 12.03
N ALA A 71 13.03 -25.36 12.38
CA ALA A 71 14.48 -25.46 12.49
C ALA A 71 15.20 -25.35 11.14
N ILE A 72 14.54 -25.74 10.03
CA ILE A 72 15.07 -25.59 8.67
C ILE A 72 14.90 -24.14 8.18
N ASP A 73 13.70 -23.57 8.32
CA ASP A 73 13.40 -22.17 8.00
C ASP A 73 12.26 -21.64 8.88
N ALA A 74 12.62 -20.83 9.87
CA ALA A 74 11.68 -20.25 10.82
C ALA A 74 10.72 -19.22 10.18
N SER A 75 11.06 -18.68 8.99
CA SER A 75 10.32 -17.59 8.36
C SER A 75 9.08 -18.04 7.59
N ILE A 76 8.99 -19.33 7.20
CA ILE A 76 7.90 -19.86 6.40
C ILE A 76 6.63 -20.02 7.27
N PRO A 77 5.49 -19.39 6.90
CA PRO A 77 4.24 -19.52 7.63
C PRO A 77 3.65 -20.93 7.49
N ILE A 78 3.03 -21.41 8.56
CA ILE A 78 2.41 -22.73 8.63
C ILE A 78 0.96 -22.60 9.03
N ILE A 79 0.06 -23.19 8.24
CA ILE A 79 -1.38 -23.28 8.46
C ILE A 79 -1.70 -24.74 8.79
N ILE A 80 -2.36 -25.00 9.91
CA ILE A 80 -2.74 -26.38 10.33
C ILE A 80 -4.21 -26.61 10.02
N LEU A 81 -4.52 -27.76 9.43
CA LEU A 81 -5.87 -28.29 9.27
C LEU A 81 -6.07 -29.44 10.25
N THR A 82 -7.18 -29.48 10.98
CA THR A 82 -7.45 -30.50 11.98
C THR A 82 -8.90 -30.95 12.02
N GLY A 83 -9.13 -32.23 12.19
CA GLY A 83 -10.46 -32.80 12.47
C GLY A 83 -10.90 -32.64 13.94
N TYR A 84 -10.00 -32.27 14.84
CA TYR A 84 -10.28 -32.09 16.26
C TYR A 84 -9.95 -30.66 16.69
N GLY A 85 -10.97 -29.83 16.72
CA GLY A 85 -10.86 -28.42 17.16
C GLY A 85 -10.87 -28.28 18.67
N SER A 86 -9.77 -28.61 19.38
CA SER A 86 -9.67 -28.19 20.78
C SER A 86 -8.83 -26.91 20.89
N ILE A 87 -9.23 -26.01 21.78
CA ILE A 87 -8.55 -24.74 22.05
C ILE A 87 -7.11 -24.99 22.48
N ASP A 88 -6.90 -26.01 23.30
CA ASP A 88 -5.58 -26.36 23.83
C ASP A 88 -4.60 -26.71 22.70
N LEU A 89 -5.07 -27.47 21.69
CA LEU A 89 -4.27 -27.82 20.51
C LEU A 89 -3.95 -26.58 19.65
N ALA A 90 -4.89 -25.66 19.49
CA ALA A 90 -4.66 -24.43 18.75
C ALA A 90 -3.62 -23.53 19.45
N VAL A 91 -3.70 -23.38 20.77
CA VAL A 91 -2.75 -22.62 21.58
C VAL A 91 -1.36 -23.25 21.52
N GLU A 92 -1.26 -24.58 21.59
CA GLU A 92 -0.01 -25.31 21.50
C GLU A 92 0.60 -25.17 20.09
N ALA A 93 -0.19 -25.28 19.03
CA ALA A 93 0.24 -25.09 17.66
C ALA A 93 0.83 -23.69 17.43
N VAL A 94 0.20 -22.64 17.94
CA VAL A 94 0.70 -21.26 17.85
C VAL A 94 2.00 -21.10 18.64
N LYS A 95 2.12 -21.71 19.84
CA LYS A 95 3.38 -21.70 20.62
C LYS A 95 4.54 -22.39 19.86
N LEU A 96 4.24 -23.42 19.07
CA LEU A 96 5.22 -24.12 18.25
C LEU A 96 5.54 -23.39 16.94
N GLY A 97 4.81 -22.33 16.61
CA GLY A 97 5.08 -21.46 15.47
C GLY A 97 4.13 -21.62 14.27
N ALA A 98 2.97 -22.25 14.44
CA ALA A 98 1.90 -22.19 13.45
C ALA A 98 1.33 -20.76 13.40
N GLU A 99 0.99 -20.28 12.21
CA GLU A 99 0.40 -18.95 12.02
C GLU A 99 -1.13 -19.00 12.08
N TYR A 100 -1.72 -20.07 11.54
CA TYR A 100 -3.16 -20.31 11.56
C TYR A 100 -3.50 -21.76 11.86
N PHE A 101 -4.67 -21.95 12.45
CA PHE A 101 -5.23 -23.24 12.80
C PHE A 101 -6.69 -23.27 12.33
N LEU A 102 -7.07 -24.25 11.52
CA LEU A 102 -8.39 -24.37 10.93
C LEU A 102 -9.01 -25.75 11.22
N PRO A 103 -10.24 -25.79 11.72
CA PRO A 103 -10.96 -27.06 11.84
C PRO A 103 -11.39 -27.60 10.48
N LYS A 104 -11.36 -28.92 10.29
CA LYS A 104 -11.97 -29.61 9.15
C LYS A 104 -13.48 -29.86 9.46
N PRO A 105 -14.42 -29.72 8.49
CA PRO A 105 -14.16 -29.35 7.09
C PRO A 105 -13.84 -27.85 6.92
N ALA A 106 -12.66 -27.56 6.39
CA ALA A 106 -12.24 -26.20 6.14
C ALA A 106 -12.86 -25.68 4.83
N GLU A 107 -13.51 -24.52 4.86
CA GLU A 107 -13.94 -23.87 3.64
C GLU A 107 -12.72 -23.46 2.80
N LEU A 108 -12.68 -23.91 1.56
CA LEU A 108 -11.56 -23.64 0.66
C LEU A 108 -11.34 -22.13 0.40
N SER A 109 -12.43 -21.36 0.42
CA SER A 109 -12.39 -19.89 0.35
C SER A 109 -11.64 -19.29 1.54
N THR A 110 -11.93 -19.72 2.76
CA THR A 110 -11.27 -19.29 3.99
C THR A 110 -9.80 -19.68 3.99
N LEU A 111 -9.47 -20.90 3.58
CA LEU A 111 -8.09 -21.36 3.44
C LEU A 111 -7.30 -20.49 2.45
N HIS A 112 -7.90 -20.13 1.30
CA HIS A 112 -7.26 -19.25 0.32
C HIS A 112 -6.96 -17.87 0.89
N VAL A 113 -7.89 -17.25 1.61
CA VAL A 113 -7.66 -15.96 2.29
C VAL A 113 -6.51 -16.06 3.29
N MET A 114 -6.40 -17.15 4.03
CA MET A 114 -5.31 -17.35 4.99
C MET A 114 -3.96 -17.55 4.30
N VAL A 115 -3.92 -18.30 3.19
CA VAL A 115 -2.72 -18.44 2.35
C VAL A 115 -2.26 -17.08 1.83
N GLN A 116 -3.18 -16.26 1.29
CA GLN A 116 -2.85 -14.90 0.83
C GLN A 116 -2.29 -14.04 1.97
N ARG A 117 -2.96 -14.02 3.12
CA ARG A 117 -2.49 -13.24 4.28
C ARG A 117 -1.13 -13.70 4.78
N SER A 118 -0.90 -15.01 4.86
CA SER A 118 0.40 -15.57 5.25
C SER A 118 1.51 -15.13 4.31
N LEU A 119 1.26 -15.16 3.00
CA LEU A 119 2.21 -14.71 1.98
C LEU A 119 2.47 -13.20 2.05
N GLU A 120 1.44 -12.39 2.25
CA GLU A 120 1.58 -10.94 2.44
C GLU A 120 2.34 -10.61 3.72
N ASN A 121 2.02 -11.26 4.83
CA ASN A 121 2.73 -11.09 6.09
C ASN A 121 4.21 -11.50 5.97
N GLN A 122 4.50 -12.61 5.28
CA GLN A 122 5.86 -13.05 5.04
C GLN A 122 6.63 -12.07 4.15
N ARG A 123 6.00 -11.56 3.07
CA ARG A 123 6.60 -10.51 2.23
C ARG A 123 6.87 -9.25 3.05
N ASN A 124 5.93 -8.83 3.88
CA ASN A 124 6.09 -7.69 4.78
C ASN A 124 7.20 -7.95 5.82
N ARG A 125 7.27 -9.15 6.42
CA ARG A 125 8.36 -9.55 7.34
C ARG A 125 9.72 -9.59 6.63
N ARG A 126 9.79 -10.17 5.42
CA ARG A 126 11.03 -10.15 4.61
C ARG A 126 11.41 -8.72 4.22
N GLN A 127 10.45 -7.88 3.86
CA GLN A 127 10.68 -6.45 3.61
C GLN A 127 11.07 -5.70 4.88
N GLN A 128 10.51 -6.03 6.03
CA GLN A 128 10.90 -5.43 7.31
C GLN A 128 12.27 -5.95 7.78
N LEU A 129 12.62 -7.21 7.54
CA LEU A 129 13.96 -7.73 7.81
C LEU A 129 14.99 -7.17 6.81
N ALA A 130 14.65 -7.05 5.54
CA ALA A 130 15.45 -6.34 4.56
C ALA A 130 15.54 -4.84 4.91
N LYS A 131 14.46 -4.22 5.39
CA LYS A 131 14.46 -2.86 5.95
C LYS A 131 15.23 -2.77 7.27
N LYS A 132 15.27 -3.79 8.12
CA LYS A 132 16.14 -3.84 9.32
C LYS A 132 17.62 -4.01 8.96
N THR A 133 17.93 -4.73 7.92
CA THR A 133 19.29 -4.78 7.34
C THR A 133 19.61 -3.47 6.60
N MET A 134 18.59 -2.79 6.03
CA MET A 134 18.67 -1.43 5.50
C MET A 134 18.54 -0.35 6.59
N SER A 135 18.03 -0.62 7.79
CA SER A 135 17.88 0.37 8.89
C SER A 135 19.22 0.67 9.60
N ASN A 136 20.32 0.06 9.18
CA ASN A 136 21.64 0.65 9.36
C ASN A 136 21.94 1.79 8.34
N ARG A 137 21.12 1.99 7.30
CA ARG A 137 21.00 3.22 6.51
C ARG A 137 19.82 3.98 7.11
N GLY A 138 20.09 5.11 7.77
CA GLY A 138 19.08 5.94 8.43
C GLY A 138 17.85 6.18 7.53
N ILE A 139 16.67 6.44 8.15
CA ILE A 139 15.48 6.86 7.38
C ILE A 139 15.90 8.03 6.49
N PRO A 140 15.53 8.02 5.19
CA PRO A 140 15.79 9.17 4.32
C PRO A 140 15.25 10.44 4.99
N ASP A 141 16.06 11.49 5.00
CA ASP A 141 15.62 12.77 5.53
C ASP A 141 14.41 13.28 4.71
N PRO A 142 13.21 13.35 5.28
CA PRO A 142 12.03 13.81 4.56
C PRO A 142 12.09 15.29 4.19
N PHE A 143 13.05 16.02 4.78
CA PHE A 143 13.23 17.46 4.60
C PHE A 143 14.42 17.79 3.71
N LEU A 144 14.93 16.81 2.98
CA LEU A 144 16.02 17.03 2.03
C LEU A 144 15.60 18.06 0.96
N GLY A 145 16.25 19.23 0.95
CA GLY A 145 15.95 20.31 0.03
C GLY A 145 16.45 21.66 0.49
N LYS A 146 16.25 22.67 -0.37
CA LYS A 146 16.63 24.08 -0.13
C LYS A 146 15.44 25.02 -0.10
N SER A 147 14.25 24.54 -0.52
CA SER A 147 13.06 25.36 -0.63
C SER A 147 12.60 25.88 0.72
N ASP A 148 12.04 27.08 0.73
CA ASP A 148 11.50 27.67 1.94
C ASP A 148 10.29 26.88 2.48
N SER A 149 9.55 26.22 1.59
CA SER A 149 8.42 25.36 1.97
C SER A 149 8.88 24.16 2.80
N ILE A 150 9.97 23.49 2.38
CA ILE A 150 10.50 22.34 3.09
C ILE A 150 11.18 22.73 4.40
N ARG A 151 11.87 23.89 4.44
CA ARG A 151 12.49 24.40 5.67
C ARG A 151 11.44 24.70 6.74
N ARG A 152 10.33 25.39 6.38
CA ARG A 152 9.22 25.65 7.32
C ARG A 152 8.59 24.36 7.82
N LEU A 153 8.43 23.35 6.94
CA LEU A 153 7.93 22.04 7.35
C LEU A 153 8.91 21.38 8.33
N ALA A 154 10.21 21.40 8.06
CA ALA A 154 11.24 20.85 8.95
C ALA A 154 11.20 21.48 10.34
N ASP A 155 11.15 22.81 10.42
CA ASP A 155 11.09 23.55 11.70
C ASP A 155 9.84 23.18 12.52
N LEU A 156 8.71 23.01 11.85
CA LEU A 156 7.48 22.62 12.52
C LEU A 156 7.52 21.14 12.93
N ALA A 157 8.07 20.27 12.08
CA ALA A 157 8.22 18.85 12.34
C ALA A 157 9.18 18.59 13.54
N HIS A 158 10.30 19.31 13.64
CA HIS A 158 11.19 19.20 14.78
C HIS A 158 10.48 19.52 16.12
N ARG A 159 9.65 20.56 16.14
CA ARG A 159 8.84 20.89 17.33
C ARG A 159 7.77 19.84 17.60
N ALA A 160 7.11 19.35 16.54
CA ALA A 160 6.09 18.31 16.65
C ALA A 160 6.67 16.96 17.12
N ALA A 161 7.92 16.64 16.74
CA ALA A 161 8.58 15.40 17.15
C ALA A 161 8.73 15.28 18.66
N LEU A 162 9.06 16.39 19.33
CA LEU A 162 9.28 16.44 20.78
C LEU A 162 7.98 16.34 21.60
N SER A 163 6.82 16.46 20.96
CA SER A 163 5.51 16.39 21.61
C SER A 163 4.89 15.01 21.42
N ASP A 164 4.08 14.60 22.39
CA ASP A 164 3.28 13.38 22.35
C ASP A 164 1.86 13.60 21.77
N THR A 165 1.60 14.84 21.33
CA THR A 165 0.31 15.21 20.74
C THR A 165 0.06 14.57 19.39
N PRO A 166 -1.22 14.36 19.00
CA PRO A 166 -1.56 13.90 17.66
C PRO A 166 -1.05 14.82 16.56
N VAL A 167 -0.65 14.25 15.44
CA VAL A 167 -0.14 14.97 14.28
C VAL A 167 -0.92 14.55 13.04
N LEU A 168 -1.39 15.53 12.26
CA LEU A 168 -2.04 15.31 10.97
C LEU A 168 -1.10 15.76 9.85
N VAL A 169 -0.57 14.78 9.09
CA VAL A 169 0.29 15.01 7.94
C VAL A 169 -0.57 15.09 6.68
N GLN A 170 -0.57 16.24 6.01
CA GLN A 170 -1.38 16.48 4.82
C GLN A 170 -0.52 16.70 3.60
N GLY A 171 -0.99 16.28 2.42
CA GLY A 171 -0.27 16.46 1.16
C GLY A 171 -0.66 15.41 0.14
N GLU A 172 -0.31 15.66 -1.11
CA GLU A 172 -0.62 14.77 -2.22
C GLU A 172 0.00 13.38 -2.08
N THR A 173 -0.53 12.43 -2.85
CA THR A 173 0.06 11.08 -2.92
C THR A 173 1.51 11.17 -3.40
N GLY A 174 2.40 10.40 -2.75
CA GLY A 174 3.82 10.34 -3.13
C GLY A 174 4.70 11.48 -2.63
N THR A 175 4.19 12.44 -1.83
CA THR A 175 4.98 13.55 -1.28
C THR A 175 5.93 13.17 -0.13
N GLY A 176 5.77 11.96 0.46
CA GLY A 176 6.60 11.50 1.57
C GLY A 176 5.94 11.60 2.96
N LYS A 177 4.60 11.63 3.03
CA LYS A 177 3.85 11.68 4.32
C LYS A 177 4.25 10.56 5.29
N GLY A 178 4.33 9.32 4.82
CA GLY A 178 4.75 8.18 5.64
C GLY A 178 6.20 8.28 6.12
N THR A 179 7.10 8.80 5.28
CA THR A 179 8.50 9.07 5.67
C THR A 179 8.57 10.14 6.75
N THR A 180 7.77 11.20 6.63
CA THR A 180 7.64 12.26 7.64
C THR A 180 7.12 11.70 8.97
N ALA A 181 6.09 10.85 8.95
CA ALA A 181 5.55 10.24 10.16
C ALA A 181 6.57 9.32 10.86
N ARG A 182 7.32 8.51 10.11
CA ARG A 182 8.40 7.67 10.66
C ARG A 182 9.53 8.49 11.26
N TRP A 183 9.90 9.59 10.57
CA TRP A 183 10.91 10.52 11.07
C TRP A 183 10.47 11.18 12.39
N LEU A 184 9.20 11.60 12.50
CA LEU A 184 8.63 12.16 13.73
C LEU A 184 8.67 11.16 14.89
N HIS A 185 8.38 9.90 14.64
CA HIS A 185 8.47 8.84 15.64
C HIS A 185 9.91 8.62 16.11
N GLN A 186 10.87 8.52 15.15
CA GLN A 186 12.28 8.25 15.46
C GLN A 186 12.96 9.41 16.21
N ASN A 187 12.52 10.65 15.97
CA ASN A 187 13.04 11.82 16.64
C ASN A 187 12.17 12.26 17.82
N GLY A 188 11.24 11.39 18.25
CA GLY A 188 10.31 11.64 19.35
C GLY A 188 10.63 10.85 20.62
N PRO A 189 9.84 11.09 21.68
CA PRO A 189 10.04 10.43 22.99
C PRO A 189 9.76 8.93 22.98
N ARG A 190 9.07 8.41 21.93
CA ARG A 190 8.69 6.99 21.79
C ARG A 190 9.54 6.23 20.76
N THR A 191 10.76 6.70 20.47
CA THR A 191 11.63 6.12 19.43
C THR A 191 12.00 4.65 19.66
N SER A 192 12.03 4.19 20.91
CA SER A 192 12.30 2.79 21.28
C SER A 192 11.07 1.89 21.19
N GLU A 193 9.88 2.48 21.08
CA GLU A 193 8.61 1.79 21.14
C GLU A 193 8.10 1.44 19.74
N PRO A 194 7.06 0.59 19.59
CA PRO A 194 6.55 0.19 18.28
C PRO A 194 6.03 1.37 17.45
N PHE A 195 6.34 1.36 16.14
CA PHE A 195 5.67 2.18 15.12
C PHE A 195 4.82 1.28 14.25
N VAL A 196 3.51 1.41 14.36
CA VAL A 196 2.54 0.62 13.59
C VAL A 196 1.87 1.50 12.57
N ASP A 197 2.02 1.18 11.28
CA ASP A 197 1.39 1.90 10.18
C ASP A 197 0.26 1.08 9.55
N MET A 198 -0.83 1.77 9.19
CA MET A 198 -2.00 1.20 8.55
C MET A 198 -2.53 2.11 7.46
N ASN A 199 -2.83 1.54 6.30
CA ASN A 199 -3.54 2.23 5.23
C ASN A 199 -5.05 1.98 5.33
N CYS A 200 -5.80 3.05 5.60
CA CYS A 200 -7.27 2.99 5.75
C CYS A 200 -8.01 2.94 4.42
N GLY A 201 -7.36 3.31 3.29
CA GLY A 201 -8.04 3.46 2.00
C GLY A 201 -8.24 2.16 1.20
N GLY A 202 -7.66 1.05 1.63
CA GLY A 202 -7.68 -0.22 0.89
C GLY A 202 -8.49 -1.34 1.57
N LEU A 203 -9.13 -1.07 2.71
CA LEU A 203 -9.82 -2.07 3.52
C LEU A 203 -11.33 -1.81 3.56
N SER A 204 -12.12 -2.89 3.64
CA SER A 204 -13.53 -2.75 3.98
C SER A 204 -13.68 -2.25 5.42
N GLN A 205 -14.82 -1.63 5.73
CA GLN A 205 -15.10 -1.06 7.06
C GLN A 205 -14.90 -2.10 8.18
N ASP A 206 -15.51 -3.27 8.03
CA ASP A 206 -15.46 -4.33 9.06
C ASP A 206 -14.02 -4.82 9.28
N LEU A 207 -13.25 -4.95 8.20
CA LEU A 207 -11.86 -5.37 8.29
C LEU A 207 -10.96 -4.29 8.91
N LEU A 208 -11.18 -3.02 8.56
CA LEU A 208 -10.48 -1.90 9.17
C LEU A 208 -10.73 -1.85 10.68
N GLU A 209 -11.98 -2.04 11.08
CA GLU A 209 -12.38 -2.03 12.49
C GLU A 209 -11.78 -3.21 13.26
N ALA A 210 -11.86 -4.42 12.72
CA ALA A 210 -11.28 -5.61 13.31
C ALA A 210 -9.74 -5.54 13.43
N GLU A 211 -9.05 -4.99 12.43
CA GLU A 211 -7.60 -4.82 12.46
C GLU A 211 -7.17 -3.75 13.49
N LEU A 212 -7.91 -2.63 13.60
CA LEU A 212 -7.58 -1.56 14.55
C LEU A 212 -7.83 -1.97 16.00
N PHE A 213 -9.05 -2.45 16.27
CA PHE A 213 -9.51 -2.64 17.65
C PHE A 213 -9.39 -4.09 18.13
N GLY A 214 -9.19 -5.05 17.20
CA GLY A 214 -9.25 -6.46 17.51
C GLY A 214 -10.67 -7.01 17.52
N ASP A 215 -10.77 -8.32 17.44
CA ASP A 215 -12.04 -9.03 17.35
C ASP A 215 -12.09 -10.21 18.33
N ASN A 216 -13.21 -10.34 19.02
CA ASN A 216 -13.56 -11.47 19.87
C ASN A 216 -14.74 -12.19 19.22
N GLN A 217 -14.52 -12.93 18.15
CA GLN A 217 -15.57 -13.75 17.55
C GLN A 217 -15.78 -15.03 18.38
N GLU A 218 -17.01 -15.27 18.81
CA GLU A 218 -17.43 -16.58 19.31
C GLU A 218 -17.66 -17.49 18.10
N ASP A 219 -16.92 -18.60 18.05
CA ASP A 219 -17.20 -19.69 17.13
C ASP A 219 -18.58 -20.29 17.42
N ALA A 220 -19.19 -20.94 16.41
CA ALA A 220 -20.44 -21.69 16.56
C ALA A 220 -20.39 -22.77 17.66
N ALA A 221 -19.19 -23.06 18.16
CA ALA A 221 -18.95 -23.96 19.30
C ALA A 221 -18.81 -23.23 20.66
N GLY A 222 -19.05 -21.90 20.72
CA GLY A 222 -18.90 -21.10 21.95
C GLY A 222 -17.47 -20.80 22.36
N THR A 223 -16.51 -20.97 21.44
CA THR A 223 -15.10 -20.69 21.69
C THR A 223 -14.77 -19.29 21.24
N VAL A 224 -14.30 -18.44 22.15
CA VAL A 224 -13.88 -17.07 21.84
C VAL A 224 -12.47 -17.08 21.24
N GLN A 225 -12.35 -16.91 19.93
CA GLN A 225 -11.06 -16.61 19.30
C GLN A 225 -10.78 -15.11 19.43
N SER A 226 -9.89 -14.77 20.34
CA SER A 226 -9.50 -13.37 20.59
C SER A 226 -8.31 -12.96 19.72
N LYS A 227 -8.53 -12.07 18.74
CA LYS A 227 -7.49 -11.46 17.94
C LYS A 227 -7.19 -10.06 18.48
N GLY A 228 -5.97 -9.83 18.98
CA GLY A 228 -5.51 -8.49 19.37
C GLY A 228 -5.44 -7.52 18.18
N GLY A 229 -5.88 -6.26 18.39
CA GLY A 229 -5.85 -5.21 17.38
C GLY A 229 -4.50 -4.47 17.31
N LEU A 230 -4.31 -3.68 16.24
CA LEU A 230 -3.10 -2.87 16.05
C LEU A 230 -2.88 -1.86 17.18
N LEU A 231 -3.94 -1.36 17.81
CA LEU A 231 -3.83 -0.48 18.98
C LEU A 231 -3.13 -1.16 20.17
N GLU A 232 -3.38 -2.45 20.39
CA GLU A 232 -2.71 -3.21 21.45
C GLU A 232 -1.24 -3.47 21.12
N ILE A 233 -0.95 -3.77 19.84
CA ILE A 233 0.43 -3.99 19.36
C ILE A 233 1.26 -2.71 19.48
N ALA A 234 0.60 -1.56 19.29
CA ALA A 234 1.23 -0.25 19.35
C ALA A 234 1.25 0.35 20.76
N ASP A 235 0.83 -0.38 21.79
CA ASP A 235 0.78 0.18 23.15
C ASP A 235 2.15 0.76 23.56
N LYS A 236 2.12 1.96 24.18
CA LYS A 236 3.27 2.85 24.47
C LYS A 236 3.99 3.43 23.24
N GLY A 237 3.67 2.95 22.04
CA GLY A 237 4.27 3.35 20.77
C GLY A 237 3.48 4.39 20.00
N THR A 238 3.54 4.29 18.67
CA THR A 238 2.88 5.22 17.73
C THR A 238 2.04 4.42 16.73
N VAL A 239 0.80 4.86 16.52
CA VAL A 239 -0.06 4.40 15.43
C VAL A 239 -0.11 5.47 14.35
N PHE A 240 0.18 5.09 13.11
CA PHE A 240 0.08 5.95 11.94
C PHE A 240 -1.02 5.45 11.01
N LEU A 241 -2.05 6.29 10.81
CA LEU A 241 -3.19 5.99 9.94
C LEU A 241 -3.07 6.76 8.64
N GLU A 242 -2.74 6.10 7.53
CA GLU A 242 -2.67 6.71 6.21
C GLU A 242 -4.05 6.67 5.54
N GLY A 243 -4.49 7.81 4.94
CA GLY A 243 -5.79 7.92 4.31
C GLY A 243 -6.94 8.03 5.31
N ILE A 244 -6.74 8.80 6.39
CA ILE A 244 -7.72 8.98 7.47
C ILE A 244 -9.08 9.49 6.98
N GLU A 245 -9.12 10.19 5.84
CA GLU A 245 -10.34 10.66 5.19
C GLU A 245 -11.25 9.54 4.68
N ASN A 246 -10.72 8.31 4.52
CA ASN A 246 -11.47 7.14 4.07
C ASN A 246 -12.06 6.32 5.22
N VAL A 247 -11.78 6.70 6.48
CA VAL A 247 -12.32 6.00 7.63
C VAL A 247 -13.82 6.26 7.75
N ASP A 248 -14.59 5.17 7.84
CA ASP A 248 -16.04 5.24 7.94
C ASP A 248 -16.50 6.03 9.18
N PHE A 249 -17.65 6.72 9.02
CA PHE A 249 -18.23 7.56 10.06
C PHE A 249 -18.53 6.81 11.37
N GLN A 250 -18.78 5.49 11.31
CA GLN A 250 -19.03 4.66 12.48
C GLN A 250 -17.76 4.32 13.28
N ILE A 251 -16.61 4.29 12.64
CA ILE A 251 -15.31 4.02 13.27
C ILE A 251 -14.76 5.27 13.96
N GLN A 252 -15.07 6.45 13.42
CA GLN A 252 -14.53 7.72 13.90
C GLN A 252 -14.80 8.00 15.40
N PRO A 253 -15.98 7.71 15.99
CA PRO A 253 -16.19 7.86 17.43
C PRO A 253 -15.29 6.95 18.28
N LYS A 254 -14.97 5.75 17.78
CA LYS A 254 -14.06 4.81 18.47
C LYS A 254 -12.64 5.34 18.49
N LEU A 255 -12.18 5.90 17.34
CA LEU A 255 -10.89 6.56 17.27
C LEU A 255 -10.83 7.80 18.18
N LEU A 256 -11.89 8.60 18.25
CA LEU A 256 -11.96 9.74 19.16
C LEU A 256 -11.77 9.29 20.61
N LYS A 257 -12.45 8.22 21.03
CA LYS A 257 -12.30 7.65 22.36
C LYS A 257 -10.86 7.21 22.66
N VAL A 258 -10.16 6.63 21.70
CA VAL A 258 -8.73 6.28 21.83
C VAL A 258 -7.88 7.52 22.08
N VAL A 259 -8.11 8.60 21.32
CA VAL A 259 -7.30 9.81 21.41
C VAL A 259 -7.56 10.57 22.72
N GLU A 260 -8.82 10.67 23.15
CA GLU A 260 -9.22 11.47 24.31
C GLU A 260 -9.12 10.71 25.63
N GLU A 261 -9.68 9.50 25.67
CA GLU A 261 -9.81 8.73 26.90
C GLU A 261 -8.70 7.68 27.07
N LYS A 262 -7.89 7.44 26.04
CA LYS A 262 -6.89 6.38 26.02
C LYS A 262 -7.52 5.01 26.28
N GLN A 263 -8.71 4.79 25.74
CA GLN A 263 -9.48 3.56 25.89
C GLN A 263 -10.14 3.16 24.57
N PHE A 264 -10.32 1.87 24.41
CA PHE A 264 -11.06 1.27 23.29
C PHE A 264 -11.74 -0.03 23.73
N ARG A 265 -12.60 -0.57 22.86
CA ARG A 265 -13.20 -1.90 23.02
C ARG A 265 -12.90 -2.74 21.80
N ARG A 266 -12.62 -4.02 22.00
CA ARG A 266 -12.61 -4.98 20.89
C ARG A 266 -14.02 -5.19 20.38
N LEU A 267 -14.14 -5.64 19.13
CA LEU A 267 -15.42 -6.08 18.56
C LEU A 267 -15.94 -7.27 19.38
N GLY A 268 -17.24 -7.25 19.70
CA GLY A 268 -17.87 -8.29 20.55
C GLY A 268 -17.56 -8.18 22.07
N GLU A 269 -16.72 -7.25 22.51
CA GLU A 269 -16.37 -7.10 23.93
C GLU A 269 -17.14 -5.94 24.60
N VAL A 270 -17.54 -6.11 25.85
CA VAL A 270 -18.22 -5.05 26.63
C VAL A 270 -17.23 -4.23 27.45
N CYS A 271 -16.07 -4.78 27.77
CA CYS A 271 -15.08 -4.15 28.65
C CYS A 271 -14.20 -3.14 27.90
N ASP A 272 -13.98 -1.98 28.52
CA ASP A 272 -13.00 -1.00 28.03
C ASP A 272 -11.58 -1.43 28.34
N ARG A 273 -10.70 -1.34 27.36
CA ARG A 273 -9.26 -1.60 27.46
C ARG A 273 -8.50 -0.28 27.45
N ARG A 274 -7.52 -0.14 28.29
CA ARG A 274 -6.61 1.02 28.26
C ARG A 274 -5.50 0.80 27.26
N VAL A 275 -5.13 1.88 26.53
CA VAL A 275 -4.02 1.89 25.61
C VAL A 275 -3.36 3.28 25.61
N ASP A 276 -2.06 3.33 25.65
CA ASP A 276 -1.31 4.58 25.55
C ASP A 276 -0.57 4.64 24.21
N VAL A 277 -1.23 5.19 23.19
CA VAL A 277 -0.65 5.36 21.86
C VAL A 277 -0.57 6.83 21.50
N ARG A 278 0.51 7.21 20.80
CA ARG A 278 0.57 8.44 20.04
C ARG A 278 -0.09 8.23 18.69
N LEU A 279 -1.16 8.99 18.39
CA LEU A 279 -1.81 8.90 17.09
C LEU A 279 -1.20 9.89 16.11
N MET A 280 -0.77 9.41 14.96
CA MET A 280 -0.44 10.21 13.80
C MET A 280 -1.38 9.81 12.66
N ALA A 281 -1.86 10.78 11.88
CA ALA A 281 -2.74 10.52 10.75
C ALA A 281 -2.19 11.20 9.48
N ALA A 282 -2.48 10.63 8.31
CA ALA A 282 -2.19 11.29 7.04
C ALA A 282 -3.44 11.39 6.17
N ALA A 283 -3.60 12.54 5.50
CA ALA A 283 -4.63 12.80 4.52
C ALA A 283 -4.01 13.19 3.16
N GLN A 284 -4.69 12.82 2.06
CA GLN A 284 -4.18 13.10 0.70
C GLN A 284 -4.32 14.56 0.29
N GLN A 285 -5.27 15.27 0.89
CA GLN A 285 -5.52 16.68 0.62
C GLN A 285 -5.59 17.45 1.95
N VAL A 286 -5.42 18.76 1.88
CA VAL A 286 -5.74 19.62 3.02
C VAL A 286 -7.21 19.41 3.34
N MET A 287 -7.48 18.78 4.47
CA MET A 287 -8.85 18.54 4.91
C MET A 287 -9.52 19.89 5.20
N ALA A 288 -10.56 20.20 4.43
CA ALA A 288 -11.37 21.37 4.71
C ALA A 288 -12.05 21.23 6.09
N PRO A 289 -12.36 22.36 6.76
CA PRO A 289 -13.08 22.33 8.03
C PRO A 289 -14.32 21.44 7.95
N PRO A 290 -14.66 20.71 9.02
CA PRO A 290 -15.71 19.68 9.01
C PRO A 290 -17.09 20.16 8.57
N ALA A 291 -17.38 21.45 8.70
CA ALA A 291 -18.63 22.05 8.24
C ALA A 291 -18.89 21.85 6.73
N LEU A 292 -17.85 21.59 5.92
CA LEU A 292 -17.93 21.38 4.49
C LEU A 292 -17.95 19.90 4.06
N ARG A 293 -17.67 18.97 4.96
CA ARG A 293 -17.62 17.52 4.65
C ARG A 293 -18.56 16.74 5.57
N LYS A 294 -19.64 16.21 5.00
CA LYS A 294 -20.59 15.34 5.73
C LYS A 294 -20.02 14.00 6.19
N GLN A 295 -18.82 13.65 5.72
CA GLN A 295 -18.21 12.30 5.92
C GLN A 295 -17.19 12.23 7.06
N PHE A 296 -16.76 13.36 7.64
CA PHE A 296 -15.78 13.38 8.70
C PHE A 296 -16.26 14.21 9.90
N ARG A 297 -16.13 13.63 11.11
CA ARG A 297 -16.56 14.28 12.35
C ARG A 297 -15.64 15.45 12.72
N GLY A 298 -16.25 16.57 13.10
CA GLY A 298 -15.53 17.77 13.48
C GLY A 298 -14.70 17.61 14.74
N ASP A 299 -15.25 16.91 15.74
CA ASP A 299 -14.57 16.65 17.00
C ASP A 299 -13.28 15.82 16.79
N LEU A 300 -13.35 14.76 16.01
CA LEU A 300 -12.18 13.96 15.64
C LEU A 300 -11.15 14.79 14.85
N TYR A 301 -11.62 15.59 13.87
CA TYR A 301 -10.73 16.43 13.08
C TYR A 301 -9.89 17.38 13.93
N TYR A 302 -10.53 18.10 14.85
CA TYR A 302 -9.82 19.04 15.73
C TYR A 302 -8.88 18.34 16.71
N ARG A 303 -9.18 17.08 17.05
CA ARG A 303 -8.35 16.31 17.98
C ARG A 303 -7.11 15.71 17.33
N ILE A 304 -7.24 15.15 16.11
CA ILE A 304 -6.09 14.61 15.36
C ILE A 304 -5.28 15.70 14.66
N GLY A 305 -5.92 16.79 14.28
CA GLY A 305 -5.32 17.94 13.59
C GLY A 305 -4.68 18.97 14.52
N TRP A 306 -4.31 18.59 15.75
CA TRP A 306 -3.70 19.51 16.71
C TRP A 306 -2.43 20.15 16.18
N ILE A 307 -1.58 19.38 15.50
CA ILE A 307 -0.42 19.86 14.76
C ILE A 307 -0.59 19.45 13.29
N PRO A 308 -1.07 20.36 12.42
CA PRO A 308 -1.14 20.07 10.99
C PRO A 308 0.23 20.29 10.34
N LEU A 309 0.74 19.27 9.65
CA LEU A 309 1.97 19.31 8.87
C LEU A 309 1.61 19.18 7.38
N SER A 310 1.76 20.27 6.63
CA SER A 310 1.51 20.26 5.18
C SER A 310 2.79 19.95 4.41
N VAL A 311 2.85 18.76 3.81
CA VAL A 311 3.98 18.34 2.98
C VAL A 311 3.77 18.91 1.57
N PRO A 312 4.66 19.78 1.08
CA PRO A 312 4.50 20.42 -0.21
C PRO A 312 4.61 19.40 -1.36
N SER A 313 3.85 19.64 -2.43
CA SER A 313 4.00 18.89 -3.68
C SER A 313 5.36 19.19 -4.33
N LEU A 314 5.84 18.26 -5.16
CA LEU A 314 7.17 18.39 -5.78
C LEU A 314 7.25 19.60 -6.72
N ARG A 315 6.14 19.97 -7.39
CA ARG A 315 6.03 21.16 -8.23
C ARG A 315 6.08 22.49 -7.45
N GLU A 316 5.81 22.48 -6.14
CA GLU A 316 5.95 23.65 -5.25
C GLU A 316 7.38 23.81 -4.70
N ARG A 317 8.26 22.84 -4.98
CA ARG A 317 9.68 22.83 -4.57
C ARG A 317 10.60 22.36 -5.70
N VAL A 318 10.42 22.93 -6.90
CA VAL A 318 11.18 22.58 -8.11
C VAL A 318 12.70 22.70 -7.91
N GLU A 319 13.13 23.63 -7.06
CA GLU A 319 14.53 23.86 -6.70
C GLU A 319 15.16 22.70 -5.90
N ASP A 320 14.34 21.81 -5.30
CA ASP A 320 14.79 20.64 -4.55
C ASP A 320 14.97 19.41 -5.45
N ILE A 321 14.39 19.41 -6.66
CA ILE A 321 14.43 18.27 -7.58
C ILE A 321 15.87 17.80 -7.88
N PRO A 322 16.84 18.68 -8.15
CA PRO A 322 18.21 18.24 -8.39
C PRO A 322 18.81 17.46 -7.22
N ILE A 323 18.65 17.97 -6.00
CA ILE A 323 19.19 17.35 -4.77
C ILE A 323 18.51 16.01 -4.52
N LEU A 324 17.17 15.97 -4.62
CA LEU A 324 16.38 14.75 -4.45
C LEU A 324 16.76 13.68 -5.49
N SER A 325 16.91 14.09 -6.76
CA SER A 325 17.26 13.17 -7.84
C SER A 325 18.65 12.57 -7.66
N THR A 326 19.64 13.39 -7.29
CA THR A 326 21.01 12.92 -7.01
C THR A 326 21.03 11.96 -5.82
N HIS A 327 20.29 12.26 -4.76
CA HIS A 327 20.19 11.39 -3.58
C HIS A 327 19.54 10.04 -3.93
N ILE A 328 18.39 10.06 -4.63
CA ILE A 328 17.68 8.86 -5.05
C ILE A 328 18.55 8.00 -5.98
N LEU A 329 19.22 8.59 -6.96
CA LEU A 329 20.15 7.86 -7.83
C LEU A 329 21.31 7.23 -7.05
N GLY A 330 21.88 7.96 -6.09
CA GLY A 330 22.94 7.43 -5.22
C GLY A 330 22.48 6.20 -4.41
N GLU A 331 21.23 6.21 -3.90
CA GLU A 331 20.65 5.04 -3.25
C GLU A 331 20.47 3.86 -4.23
N LEU A 332 19.88 4.14 -5.40
CA LEU A 332 19.58 3.11 -6.41
C LEU A 332 20.85 2.45 -6.96
N THR A 333 21.88 3.24 -7.28
CA THR A 333 23.16 2.72 -7.80
C THR A 333 23.91 1.90 -6.75
N ALA A 334 23.83 2.31 -5.47
CA ALA A 334 24.39 1.54 -4.36
C ALA A 334 23.69 0.18 -4.19
N ASP A 335 22.37 0.14 -4.38
CA ASP A 335 21.57 -1.10 -4.27
C ASP A 335 21.78 -2.04 -5.47
N LEU A 336 21.98 -1.51 -6.66
CA LEU A 336 22.25 -2.25 -7.89
C LEU A 336 23.71 -2.71 -8.00
N GLY A 337 24.62 -2.15 -7.18
CA GLY A 337 26.07 -2.43 -7.27
C GLY A 337 26.67 -1.90 -8.57
N THR A 338 26.02 -0.92 -9.22
CA THR A 338 26.50 -0.26 -10.44
C THR A 338 27.32 0.98 -10.09
N GLY A 339 28.18 1.43 -11.03
CA GLY A 339 28.92 2.71 -10.88
C GLY A 339 27.97 3.89 -10.71
N GLY A 340 28.46 5.00 -10.18
CA GLY A 340 27.65 6.20 -9.94
C GLY A 340 27.11 6.77 -11.26
N LEU A 341 25.77 6.88 -11.35
CA LEU A 341 25.09 7.55 -12.45
C LEU A 341 24.98 9.04 -12.16
N GLU A 342 25.36 9.89 -13.12
CA GLU A 342 25.26 11.34 -13.02
C GLU A 342 24.13 11.88 -13.92
N LEU A 343 23.42 12.90 -13.42
CA LEU A 343 22.39 13.60 -14.20
C LEU A 343 23.02 14.70 -15.06
N GLY A 344 22.95 14.59 -16.36
CA GLY A 344 23.34 15.64 -17.28
C GLY A 344 22.47 16.90 -17.13
N ALA A 345 22.97 18.06 -17.53
CA ALA A 345 22.25 19.33 -17.41
C ALA A 345 20.92 19.34 -18.18
N ALA A 346 20.81 18.60 -19.30
CA ALA A 346 19.56 18.47 -20.06
C ALA A 346 18.54 17.64 -19.28
N ALA A 347 18.96 16.51 -18.70
CA ALA A 347 18.11 15.67 -17.85
C ALA A 347 17.57 16.43 -16.63
N LEU A 348 18.42 17.21 -15.94
CA LEU A 348 18.00 18.05 -14.82
C LEU A 348 16.93 19.08 -15.21
N ARG A 349 17.11 19.75 -16.36
CA ARG A 349 16.07 20.69 -16.86
C ARG A 349 14.76 19.98 -17.19
N ALA A 350 14.82 18.78 -17.79
CA ALA A 350 13.64 17.97 -18.06
C ALA A 350 12.91 17.59 -16.77
N LEU A 351 13.64 17.11 -15.74
CA LEU A 351 13.07 16.79 -14.44
C LEU A 351 12.43 18.01 -13.75
N GLN A 352 13.04 19.20 -13.86
CA GLN A 352 12.50 20.43 -13.26
C GLN A 352 11.29 21.01 -14.00
N SER A 353 11.12 20.68 -15.29
CA SER A 353 10.02 21.19 -16.11
C SER A 353 8.76 20.32 -16.02
N TYR A 354 8.86 19.10 -15.49
CA TYR A 354 7.73 18.16 -15.37
C TYR A 354 6.91 18.43 -14.09
N SER A 355 5.60 18.23 -14.14
CA SER A 355 4.66 18.61 -13.08
C SER A 355 4.60 17.65 -11.89
N TRP A 356 5.10 16.42 -12.06
CA TRP A 356 5.18 15.38 -11.02
C TRP A 356 3.86 15.09 -10.31
N PRO A 357 2.80 14.62 -11.00
CA PRO A 357 1.53 14.29 -10.36
C PRO A 357 1.66 13.21 -9.29
N GLY A 358 2.61 12.28 -9.42
CA GLY A 358 2.95 11.26 -8.42
C GLY A 358 4.05 11.68 -7.45
N ASN A 359 4.51 12.94 -7.49
CA ASN A 359 5.49 13.54 -6.58
C ASN A 359 6.81 12.74 -6.49
N ILE A 360 7.38 12.58 -5.30
CA ILE A 360 8.67 11.86 -5.08
C ILE A 360 8.55 10.38 -5.46
N ARG A 361 7.38 9.77 -5.27
CA ARG A 361 7.18 8.35 -5.66
C ARG A 361 7.35 8.18 -7.17
N GLU A 362 6.78 9.07 -7.96
CA GLU A 362 6.94 9.06 -9.42
C GLU A 362 8.38 9.38 -9.84
N LEU A 363 8.98 10.40 -9.22
CA LEU A 363 10.40 10.74 -9.45
C LEU A 363 11.29 9.52 -9.21
N ARG A 364 11.11 8.81 -8.10
CA ARG A 364 11.86 7.59 -7.79
C ARG A 364 11.65 6.50 -8.85
N ASN A 365 10.40 6.25 -9.26
CA ASN A 365 10.08 5.25 -10.27
C ASN A 365 10.71 5.57 -11.64
N VAL A 366 10.73 6.85 -12.03
CA VAL A 366 11.38 7.30 -13.27
C VAL A 366 12.89 7.05 -13.19
N LEU A 367 13.53 7.47 -12.11
CA LEU A 367 14.96 7.29 -11.91
C LEU A 367 15.36 5.81 -11.76
N GLU A 368 14.54 4.98 -11.13
CA GLU A 368 14.76 3.53 -11.01
C GLU A 368 14.73 2.85 -12.38
N ARG A 369 13.74 3.18 -13.21
CA ARG A 369 13.68 2.67 -14.61
C ARG A 369 14.94 3.04 -15.39
N VAL A 370 15.36 4.28 -15.26
CA VAL A 370 16.57 4.76 -15.94
C VAL A 370 17.82 4.04 -15.41
N ALA A 371 17.96 3.89 -14.11
CA ALA A 371 19.11 3.22 -13.50
C ALA A 371 19.24 1.74 -13.92
N LEU A 372 18.11 1.08 -14.20
CA LEU A 372 18.08 -0.33 -14.67
C LEU A 372 18.46 -0.48 -16.15
N VAL A 373 18.24 0.54 -16.98
CA VAL A 373 18.40 0.45 -18.45
C VAL A 373 19.62 1.25 -18.94
N ALA A 374 20.15 2.17 -18.12
CA ALA A 374 21.24 3.03 -18.50
C ALA A 374 22.50 2.26 -18.86
N GLY A 375 22.97 2.46 -20.09
CA GLY A 375 24.26 1.94 -20.59
C GLY A 375 25.42 2.94 -20.48
N ASN A 376 25.15 4.17 -20.02
CA ASN A 376 26.10 5.26 -19.90
C ASN A 376 26.14 5.80 -18.47
N ASP A 377 27.29 6.30 -18.05
CA ASP A 377 27.47 6.90 -16.71
C ASP A 377 26.76 8.25 -16.55
N VAL A 378 26.44 8.95 -17.65
CA VAL A 378 25.77 10.26 -17.66
C VAL A 378 24.43 10.15 -18.37
N LEU A 379 23.36 10.47 -17.63
CA LEU A 379 21.98 10.41 -18.10
C LEU A 379 21.62 11.66 -18.89
N ALA A 380 21.05 11.49 -20.08
CA ALA A 380 20.50 12.53 -20.92
C ALA A 380 18.97 12.65 -20.76
N ASP A 381 18.38 13.70 -21.33
CA ASP A 381 16.93 13.91 -21.33
C ASP A 381 16.14 12.80 -22.07
N GLN A 382 16.72 12.24 -23.12
CA GLN A 382 16.13 11.15 -23.88
C GLN A 382 16.00 9.83 -23.09
N ASP A 383 16.78 9.67 -22.04
CA ASP A 383 16.75 8.48 -21.16
C ASP A 383 15.57 8.56 -20.16
N LEU A 384 15.02 9.75 -19.98
CA LEU A 384 13.91 10.00 -19.06
C LEU A 384 12.57 9.72 -19.74
N HIS A 385 11.87 8.72 -19.26
CA HIS A 385 10.53 8.38 -19.73
C HIS A 385 9.48 8.78 -18.70
N PHE A 386 8.84 9.92 -18.94
CA PHE A 386 7.71 10.39 -18.14
C PHE A 386 6.42 9.71 -18.60
N ASP A 387 5.57 9.28 -17.66
CA ASP A 387 4.27 8.70 -17.99
C ASP A 387 3.27 9.82 -18.36
N VAL A 388 3.43 10.38 -19.56
CA VAL A 388 2.61 11.49 -20.09
C VAL A 388 1.11 11.13 -20.17
N GLN A 389 0.75 9.85 -20.14
CA GLN A 389 -0.64 9.40 -20.20
C GLN A 389 -1.44 9.76 -18.94
N VAL A 390 -0.82 9.85 -17.77
CA VAL A 390 -1.51 10.16 -16.51
C VAL A 390 -1.92 11.63 -16.46
N GLU A 391 -1.09 12.55 -16.96
CA GLU A 391 -1.44 13.99 -17.04
C GLU A 391 -2.63 14.25 -17.97
N GLN A 392 -2.66 13.61 -19.12
CA GLN A 392 -3.78 13.74 -20.05
C GLN A 392 -5.07 13.12 -19.50
N TYR A 393 -4.96 12.07 -18.69
CA TYR A 393 -6.11 11.44 -18.04
C TYR A 393 -6.65 12.29 -16.88
N LEU A 394 -5.78 12.84 -16.04
CA LEU A 394 -6.15 13.69 -14.90
C LEU A 394 -6.64 15.10 -15.34
N ALA A 395 -6.01 15.70 -16.35
CA ALA A 395 -6.50 16.93 -16.96
C ALA A 395 -7.85 16.74 -17.66
N GLY A 396 -8.17 15.54 -18.11
CA GLY A 396 -9.47 15.16 -18.67
C GLY A 396 -10.56 14.94 -17.64
N MET A 397 -10.23 14.55 -16.41
CA MET A 397 -11.22 14.27 -15.35
C MET A 397 -11.71 15.53 -14.60
N GLY A 398 -11.01 16.65 -14.69
CA GLY A 398 -11.34 17.87 -13.96
C GLY A 398 -12.41 18.76 -14.60
N GLN A 399 -12.83 18.51 -15.84
CA GLN A 399 -13.91 19.25 -16.52
C GLN A 399 -14.92 18.26 -17.06
N PHE A 400 -16.12 18.27 -16.51
CA PHE A 400 -17.28 17.62 -17.13
C PHE A 400 -17.49 18.27 -18.50
N ARG A 401 -16.99 17.63 -19.57
CA ARG A 401 -17.22 18.04 -20.94
C ARG A 401 -18.49 17.39 -21.42
N THR A 402 -19.29 18.14 -22.17
CA THR A 402 -20.46 17.57 -22.83
C THR A 402 -20.01 16.51 -23.85
N LEU A 403 -20.88 15.56 -24.17
CA LEU A 403 -20.60 14.55 -25.22
C LEU A 403 -20.22 15.23 -26.56
N GLU A 404 -20.79 16.39 -26.85
CA GLU A 404 -20.50 17.18 -28.03
C GLU A 404 -19.10 17.78 -28.03
N GLU A 405 -18.64 18.27 -26.90
CA GLU A 405 -17.23 18.74 -26.71
C GLU A 405 -16.22 17.60 -26.81
N MET A 406 -16.51 16.43 -26.25
CA MET A 406 -15.68 15.25 -26.38
C MET A 406 -15.58 14.79 -27.84
N GLU A 407 -16.72 14.72 -28.53
CA GLU A 407 -16.78 14.34 -29.94
C GLU A 407 -15.99 15.32 -30.81
N ARG A 408 -16.17 16.60 -30.60
CA ARG A 408 -15.46 17.67 -31.31
C ARG A 408 -13.93 17.55 -31.14
N ASN A 409 -13.47 17.39 -29.92
CA ASN A 409 -12.04 17.25 -29.60
C ASN A 409 -11.45 16.00 -30.25
N TYR A 410 -12.15 14.87 -30.18
CA TYR A 410 -11.70 13.61 -30.78
C TYR A 410 -11.63 13.72 -32.29
N ILE A 411 -12.62 14.30 -32.95
CA ILE A 411 -12.60 14.55 -34.40
C ILE A 411 -11.41 15.45 -34.79
N GLN A 412 -11.14 16.52 -34.02
CA GLN A 412 -10.01 17.41 -34.28
C GLN A 412 -8.67 16.71 -34.13
N GLN A 413 -8.49 15.88 -33.11
CA GLN A 413 -7.27 15.10 -32.90
C GLN A 413 -7.00 14.12 -34.05
N VAL A 414 -8.04 13.39 -34.48
CA VAL A 414 -7.90 12.45 -35.60
C VAL A 414 -7.59 13.18 -36.91
N LEU A 415 -8.21 14.35 -37.15
CA LEU A 415 -7.89 15.18 -38.33
C LEU A 415 -6.46 15.70 -38.29
N HIS A 416 -5.98 16.13 -37.15
CA HIS A 416 -4.60 16.58 -36.99
C HIS A 416 -3.59 15.45 -37.26
N LYS A 417 -3.81 14.24 -36.69
CA LYS A 417 -3.01 13.05 -36.96
C LYS A 417 -3.02 12.64 -38.42
N GLU A 418 -4.13 12.82 -39.12
CA GLU A 418 -4.27 12.52 -40.56
C GLU A 418 -3.88 13.70 -41.46
N ARG A 419 -3.23 14.74 -40.92
CA ARG A 419 -2.77 15.94 -41.64
C ARG A 419 -3.87 16.61 -42.46
N GLY A 420 -5.09 16.68 -41.94
CA GLY A 420 -6.25 17.29 -42.57
C GLY A 420 -6.93 16.44 -43.66
N ARG A 421 -6.53 15.21 -43.89
CA ARG A 421 -7.13 14.30 -44.89
C ARG A 421 -8.45 13.75 -44.40
N VAL A 422 -9.56 14.42 -44.75
CA VAL A 422 -10.93 14.10 -44.30
C VAL A 422 -11.35 12.66 -44.63
N GLN A 423 -10.92 12.12 -45.75
CA GLN A 423 -11.25 10.72 -46.16
C GLN A 423 -10.60 9.69 -45.23
N SER A 424 -9.34 9.89 -44.86
CA SER A 424 -8.59 9.03 -43.95
C SER A 424 -9.12 9.15 -42.53
N ALA A 425 -9.41 10.37 -42.09
CA ALA A 425 -10.00 10.65 -40.79
C ALA A 425 -11.40 10.01 -40.65
N ALA A 426 -12.28 10.13 -41.63
CA ALA A 426 -13.59 9.51 -41.61
C ALA A 426 -13.53 7.97 -41.46
N ARG A 427 -12.57 7.33 -42.17
CA ARG A 427 -12.36 5.88 -42.04
C ARG A 427 -11.89 5.49 -40.63
N LYS A 428 -10.98 6.26 -40.01
CA LYS A 428 -10.51 6.01 -38.64
C LYS A 428 -11.55 6.28 -37.58
N LEU A 429 -12.42 7.26 -37.81
CA LEU A 429 -13.55 7.61 -36.93
C LEU A 429 -14.72 6.63 -37.06
N GLY A 430 -14.71 5.74 -38.07
CA GLY A 430 -15.81 4.80 -38.33
C GLY A 430 -17.12 5.48 -38.78
N ILE A 431 -17.07 6.73 -39.34
CA ILE A 431 -18.23 7.47 -39.78
C ILE A 431 -18.17 7.80 -41.27
N PRO A 432 -19.33 7.94 -41.93
CA PRO A 432 -19.38 8.37 -43.33
C PRO A 432 -18.70 9.72 -43.54
N ARG A 433 -18.04 9.90 -44.69
CA ARG A 433 -17.37 11.17 -45.06
C ARG A 433 -18.33 12.38 -45.04
N SER A 434 -19.56 12.15 -45.48
CA SER A 434 -20.63 13.19 -45.43
C SER A 434 -20.95 13.66 -44.00
N SER A 435 -21.03 12.72 -43.07
CA SER A 435 -21.28 13.00 -41.65
C SER A 435 -20.10 13.79 -41.02
N LEU A 436 -18.86 13.45 -41.38
CA LEU A 436 -17.69 14.19 -40.88
C LEU A 436 -17.70 15.64 -41.44
N TYR A 437 -18.00 15.83 -42.71
CA TYR A 437 -18.13 17.17 -43.31
C TYR A 437 -19.26 17.99 -42.64
N HIS A 438 -20.40 17.38 -42.35
CA HIS A 438 -21.49 18.04 -41.68
C HIS A 438 -21.08 18.52 -40.26
N LYS A 439 -20.46 17.66 -39.50
CA LYS A 439 -19.96 18.01 -38.14
C LYS A 439 -18.88 19.10 -38.17
N LEU A 440 -17.96 19.04 -39.12
CA LEU A 440 -16.94 20.08 -39.29
C LEU A 440 -17.52 21.44 -39.67
N LYS A 441 -18.62 21.45 -40.47
CA LYS A 441 -19.34 22.66 -40.83
C LYS A 441 -20.07 23.24 -39.62
N GLN A 442 -20.73 22.40 -38.83
CA GLN A 442 -21.41 22.78 -37.58
C GLN A 442 -20.41 23.41 -36.59
N TYR A 443 -19.27 22.81 -36.34
CA TYR A 443 -18.25 23.34 -35.44
C TYR A 443 -17.58 24.64 -35.90
N LYS A 444 -17.56 24.94 -37.22
CA LYS A 444 -17.09 26.23 -37.75
C LYS A 444 -18.10 27.33 -37.56
N THR A 445 -19.39 27.02 -37.60
CA THR A 445 -20.48 28.00 -37.44
C THR A 445 -20.59 28.47 -35.99
N ASP A 446 -20.33 27.60 -35.01
CA ASP A 446 -20.35 27.95 -33.59
C ASP A 446 -19.21 28.91 -33.18
N GLN A 447 -18.06 28.87 -33.88
CA GLN A 447 -16.98 29.85 -33.64
C GLN A 447 -17.25 31.27 -34.17
N SER A 448 -18.15 31.41 -35.14
CA SER A 448 -18.53 32.73 -35.69
C SER A 448 -19.69 33.39 -34.93
N GLY A 449 -20.31 32.72 -33.95
CA GLY A 449 -21.46 33.20 -33.18
C GLY A 449 -21.14 33.90 -31.85
N MET A 450 -19.91 33.91 -31.37
CA MET A 450 -19.53 34.66 -30.17
C MET A 450 -19.14 36.09 -30.52
N ARG A 451 -20.12 37.01 -30.62
CA ARG A 451 -19.87 38.45 -30.47
C ARG A 451 -19.69 38.75 -28.97
N PRO A 452 -18.70 39.57 -28.58
CA PRO A 452 -18.54 40.00 -27.20
C PRO A 452 -19.73 40.89 -26.82
N VAL A 453 -20.42 40.54 -25.75
CA VAL A 453 -21.36 41.42 -25.07
C VAL A 453 -20.54 42.44 -24.30
N SER A 454 -20.77 43.71 -24.65
CA SER A 454 -20.21 44.93 -24.06
C SER A 454 -20.46 45.03 -22.55
#